data_a0f67483f589e6e273be9bd2b6fe8149
#
_entry.id   a0f67483f589e6e273be9bd2b6fe8149
#
_cell.length_a   1.000
_cell.length_b   1.000
_cell.length_c   1.000
_cell.angle_alpha   90.00
_cell.angle_beta   90.00
_cell.angle_gamma   90.00
#
_symmetry.space_group_name_H-M   'P 1'
#
loop_
_entity.id
_entity.type
_entity.pdbx_description
1 polymer ?
#
loop_
_entity_poly.entity_id
_entity_poly.type
_entity_poly.pdbx_seq_one_letter_code
_entity_poly.pdbx_strand_id
1 'polypeptide(L)'
;MIAATVRALTEMDRPAALALWQARFFDSAPFCAWYFSERFDPALSAGAFSGEGRLLSMALGRRVRLEAGTERADAVLVAGVSTREGFERQGLMRRTMAQVGVLAALAGASLLVLRPVDPAIYLPLGFQPYSAARLAPGTGRAVRAPLPAGRTDP
;
A
#
# COMPACT_ATOMS: atom_id res chain seq x y z
N MET A 1 20.62 -6.83 7.04
CA MET A 1 19.23 -6.38 7.23
C MET A 1 19.23 -5.23 8.22
N ILE A 2 18.60 -4.14 7.86
CA ILE A 2 18.51 -2.98 8.76
C ILE A 2 17.46 -3.23 9.86
N ALA A 3 17.78 -2.81 11.08
CA ALA A 3 16.79 -2.79 12.15
C ALA A 3 15.79 -1.67 11.90
N ALA A 4 14.52 -2.03 11.80
CA ALA A 4 13.43 -1.08 11.60
C ALA A 4 12.18 -1.54 12.35
N THR A 5 11.42 -0.59 12.85
CA THR A 5 10.11 -0.82 13.43
C THR A 5 9.06 -0.61 12.35
N VAL A 6 8.19 -1.61 12.15
CA VAL A 6 7.08 -1.52 11.19
C VAL A 6 5.78 -1.38 11.98
N ARG A 7 5.02 -0.35 11.64
CA ARG A 7 3.76 -0.06 12.32
C ARG A 7 2.78 0.65 11.37
N ALA A 8 1.51 0.72 11.79
CA ALA A 8 0.56 1.60 11.15
C ALA A 8 1.05 3.05 11.21
N LEU A 9 0.72 3.83 10.20
CA LEU A 9 0.94 5.27 10.22
C LEU A 9 -0.08 5.96 11.13
N THR A 10 0.21 7.18 11.49
CA THR A 10 -0.69 8.08 12.22
C THR A 10 -0.81 9.38 11.45
N GLU A 11 -1.70 10.25 11.86
CA GLU A 11 -1.80 11.60 11.29
C GLU A 11 -0.49 12.40 11.43
N MET A 12 0.28 12.12 12.46
CA MET A 12 1.58 12.77 12.67
C MET A 12 2.63 12.35 11.65
N ASP A 13 2.45 11.22 10.98
CA ASP A 13 3.35 10.74 9.95
C ASP A 13 3.06 11.35 8.56
N ARG A 14 1.95 12.07 8.41
CA ARG A 14 1.54 12.66 7.13
C ARG A 14 2.65 13.47 6.46
N PRO A 15 3.35 14.38 7.12
CA PRO A 15 4.42 15.14 6.47
C PRO A 15 5.57 14.25 5.96
N ALA A 16 5.97 13.25 6.74
CA ALA A 16 7.04 12.33 6.34
C ALA A 16 6.61 11.45 5.16
N ALA A 17 5.37 10.99 5.15
CA ALA A 17 4.82 10.20 4.04
C ALA A 17 4.73 11.02 2.75
N LEU A 18 4.25 12.28 2.84
CA LEU A 18 4.23 13.20 1.71
C LEU A 18 5.64 13.45 1.16
N ALA A 19 6.60 13.68 2.04
CA ALA A 19 8.00 13.91 1.63
C ALA A 19 8.59 12.68 0.93
N LEU A 20 8.30 11.48 1.41
CA LEU A 20 8.79 10.25 0.77
C LEU A 20 8.12 10.05 -0.60
N TRP A 21 6.82 10.32 -0.71
CA TRP A 21 6.14 10.28 -2.00
C TRP A 21 6.80 11.22 -3.00
N GLN A 22 7.00 12.48 -2.63
CA GLN A 22 7.61 13.48 -3.50
C GLN A 22 9.05 13.13 -3.90
N ALA A 23 9.77 12.44 -3.03
CA ALA A 23 11.15 12.01 -3.31
C ALA A 23 11.22 10.83 -4.29
N ARG A 24 10.17 10.00 -4.38
CA ARG A 24 10.20 8.74 -5.13
C ARG A 24 9.29 8.71 -6.35
N PHE A 25 8.32 9.62 -6.45
CA PHE A 25 7.37 9.68 -7.55
C PHE A 25 7.42 11.07 -8.21
N PHE A 26 7.03 11.11 -9.49
CA PHE A 26 7.07 12.34 -10.28
C PHE A 26 5.72 13.06 -10.36
N ASP A 27 4.86 12.83 -9.37
CA ASP A 27 3.56 13.48 -9.34
C ASP A 27 3.69 14.97 -9.03
N SER A 28 2.77 15.76 -9.55
CA SER A 28 2.73 17.20 -9.32
C SER A 28 2.44 17.52 -7.85
N ALA A 29 2.88 18.70 -7.40
CA ALA A 29 2.60 19.17 -6.06
C ALA A 29 1.09 19.27 -5.77
N PRO A 30 0.24 19.78 -6.70
CA PRO A 30 -1.23 19.77 -6.49
C PRO A 30 -1.81 18.36 -6.34
N PHE A 31 -1.33 17.38 -7.11
CA PHE A 31 -1.77 15.99 -6.96
C PHE A 31 -1.41 15.44 -5.58
N CYS A 32 -0.17 15.63 -5.14
CA CYS A 32 0.28 15.19 -3.82
C CYS A 32 -0.55 15.80 -2.71
N ALA A 33 -0.80 17.10 -2.78
CA ALA A 33 -1.63 17.81 -1.81
C ALA A 33 -3.05 17.24 -1.76
N TRP A 34 -3.64 16.99 -2.93
CA TRP A 34 -4.97 16.39 -3.02
C TRP A 34 -4.99 14.99 -2.44
N TYR A 35 -4.02 14.13 -2.82
CA TYR A 35 -3.99 12.74 -2.34
C TYR A 35 -3.91 12.71 -0.81
N PHE A 36 -3.02 13.47 -0.22
CA PHE A 36 -2.81 13.45 1.23
C PHE A 36 -3.93 14.14 2.01
N SER A 37 -4.70 15.03 1.38
CA SER A 37 -5.89 15.59 2.03
C SER A 37 -7.11 14.68 1.90
N GLU A 38 -7.30 14.03 0.75
CA GLU A 38 -8.55 13.34 0.43
C GLU A 38 -8.46 11.81 0.50
N ARG A 39 -7.28 11.23 0.35
CA ARG A 39 -7.09 9.79 0.19
C ARG A 39 -6.22 9.14 1.26
N PHE A 40 -5.45 9.91 1.97
CA PHE A 40 -4.56 9.36 3.00
C PHE A 40 -5.40 8.85 4.18
N ASP A 41 -5.25 7.54 4.43
CA ASP A 41 -5.87 6.86 5.58
C ASP A 41 -4.75 6.19 6.39
N PRO A 42 -4.26 6.84 7.44
CA PRO A 42 -3.16 6.30 8.23
C PRO A 42 -3.49 4.97 8.90
N ALA A 43 -4.76 4.73 9.25
CA ALA A 43 -5.16 3.47 9.89
C ALA A 43 -5.02 2.25 8.99
N LEU A 44 -5.02 2.44 7.67
CA LEU A 44 -4.83 1.36 6.67
C LEU A 44 -3.48 1.43 5.98
N SER A 45 -2.60 2.31 6.43
CA SER A 45 -1.28 2.56 5.86
C SER A 45 -0.20 2.15 6.86
N ALA A 46 0.94 1.68 6.34
CA ALA A 46 2.04 1.24 7.18
C ALA A 46 3.35 1.86 6.75
N GLY A 47 4.26 1.96 7.69
CA GLY A 47 5.62 2.43 7.44
C GLY A 47 6.64 1.65 8.25
N ALA A 48 7.85 1.61 7.73
CA ALA A 48 9.04 1.11 8.41
C ALA A 48 9.89 2.30 8.84
N PHE A 49 10.26 2.35 10.11
CA PHE A 49 10.97 3.46 10.72
C PHE A 49 12.33 3.01 11.26
N SER A 50 13.34 3.86 11.09
CA SER A 50 14.64 3.65 11.75
C SER A 50 14.53 3.78 13.27
N GLY A 51 15.58 3.39 13.98
CA GLY A 51 15.65 3.56 15.42
C GLY A 51 15.55 5.03 15.88
N GLU A 52 15.81 5.97 15.00
CA GLU A 52 15.68 7.41 15.24
C GLU A 52 14.32 7.97 14.80
N GLY A 53 13.41 7.11 14.35
CA GLY A 53 12.07 7.51 13.95
C GLY A 53 11.94 8.04 12.52
N ARG A 54 12.94 7.84 11.68
CA ARG A 54 12.89 8.26 10.28
C ARG A 54 12.10 7.25 9.43
N LEU A 55 11.16 7.71 8.64
CA LEU A 55 10.40 6.86 7.72
C LEU A 55 11.31 6.39 6.58
N LEU A 56 11.46 5.07 6.45
CA LEU A 56 12.34 4.44 5.47
C LEU A 56 11.58 3.79 4.31
N SER A 57 10.40 3.26 4.60
CA SER A 57 9.55 2.61 3.59
C SER A 57 8.10 2.80 3.98
N MET A 58 7.20 2.85 3.01
CA MET A 58 5.78 2.97 3.26
C MET A 58 4.95 2.25 2.22
N ALA A 59 3.73 1.93 2.60
CA ALA A 59 2.66 1.51 1.70
C ALA A 59 1.37 2.15 2.22
N LEU A 60 0.66 2.86 1.36
CA LEU A 60 -0.54 3.59 1.73
C LEU A 60 -1.77 2.83 1.27
N GLY A 61 -2.65 2.53 2.20
CA GLY A 61 -3.88 1.82 1.93
C GLY A 61 -5.10 2.70 2.13
N ARG A 62 -6.14 2.43 1.35
CA ARG A 62 -7.45 3.01 1.60
C ARG A 62 -8.54 2.00 1.27
N ARG A 63 -9.65 2.08 1.96
CA ARG A 63 -10.77 1.18 1.72
C ARG A 63 -11.40 1.47 0.36
N VAL A 64 -11.68 0.41 -0.38
CA VAL A 64 -12.43 0.45 -1.63
C VAL A 64 -13.42 -0.72 -1.65
N ARG A 65 -14.47 -0.60 -2.42
CA ARG A 65 -15.38 -1.70 -2.72
C ARG A 65 -15.17 -2.14 -4.15
N LEU A 66 -14.94 -3.42 -4.32
CA LEU A 66 -14.86 -4.04 -5.64
C LEU A 66 -16.21 -4.64 -5.99
N GLU A 67 -16.63 -4.45 -7.23
CA GLU A 67 -17.87 -5.00 -7.75
C GLU A 67 -17.59 -5.76 -9.04
N ALA A 68 -18.15 -6.97 -9.16
CA ALA A 68 -18.08 -7.81 -10.34
C ALA A 68 -19.44 -8.46 -10.55
N GLY A 69 -20.25 -7.89 -11.44
CA GLY A 69 -21.64 -8.30 -11.61
C GLY A 69 -22.44 -8.02 -10.34
N THR A 70 -22.97 -9.08 -9.72
CA THR A 70 -23.70 -9.01 -8.46
C THR A 70 -22.80 -9.23 -7.24
N GLU A 71 -21.56 -9.61 -7.44
CA GLU A 71 -20.60 -9.85 -6.36
C GLU A 71 -19.94 -8.57 -5.91
N ARG A 72 -19.70 -8.47 -4.60
CA ARG A 72 -19.06 -7.33 -3.97
C ARG A 72 -18.03 -7.81 -2.96
N ALA A 73 -16.92 -7.10 -2.86
CA ALA A 73 -15.90 -7.36 -1.86
C ALA A 73 -15.34 -6.05 -1.33
N ASP A 74 -15.18 -5.99 -0.02
CA ASP A 74 -14.41 -4.92 0.61
C ASP A 74 -12.92 -5.22 0.43
N ALA A 75 -12.18 -4.24 -0.02
CA ALA A 75 -10.76 -4.36 -0.30
C ALA A 75 -10.00 -3.13 0.21
N VAL A 76 -8.71 -3.27 0.31
CA VAL A 76 -7.81 -2.13 0.52
C VAL A 76 -6.99 -1.94 -0.77
N LEU A 77 -7.12 -0.75 -1.35
CA LEU A 77 -6.31 -0.33 -2.48
C LEU A 77 -4.99 0.25 -1.95
N VAL A 78 -3.89 -0.35 -2.37
CA VAL A 78 -2.55 0.06 -1.94
C VAL A 78 -1.94 0.97 -3.01
N ALA A 79 -1.37 2.07 -2.57
CA ALA A 79 -0.69 3.04 -3.41
C ALA A 79 0.54 3.58 -2.68
N GLY A 80 1.39 4.33 -3.37
CA GLY A 80 2.53 5.00 -2.76
C GLY A 80 3.55 4.06 -2.15
N VAL A 81 3.61 2.82 -2.63
CA VAL A 81 4.61 1.85 -2.15
C VAL A 81 5.98 2.34 -2.54
N SER A 82 6.78 2.69 -1.56
CA SER A 82 8.08 3.29 -1.81
C SER A 82 9.04 3.05 -0.65
N THR A 83 10.32 3.02 -0.99
CA THR A 83 11.41 2.91 -0.03
C THR A 83 12.38 4.06 -0.28
N ARG A 84 12.87 4.66 0.79
CA ARG A 84 13.84 5.74 0.73
C ARG A 84 15.09 5.28 0.00
N GLU A 85 15.64 6.16 -0.83
CA GLU A 85 16.88 5.88 -1.54
C GLU A 85 18.00 5.49 -0.56
N GLY A 86 18.73 4.45 -0.91
CA GLY A 86 19.79 3.88 -0.08
C GLY A 86 19.30 2.82 0.90
N PHE A 87 18.00 2.60 1.03
CA PHE A 87 17.43 1.60 1.94
C PHE A 87 16.68 0.48 1.21
N GLU A 88 16.80 0.45 -0.11
CA GLU A 88 16.17 -0.59 -0.94
C GLU A 88 16.84 -1.95 -0.73
N ARG A 89 16.14 -3.01 -1.12
CA ARG A 89 16.60 -4.40 -1.09
C ARG A 89 17.00 -4.92 0.30
N GLN A 90 16.37 -4.38 1.33
CA GLN A 90 16.59 -4.80 2.72
C GLN A 90 15.33 -5.41 3.33
N GLY A 91 14.34 -5.75 2.51
CA GLY A 91 13.11 -6.38 2.95
C GLY A 91 12.10 -5.42 3.59
N LEU A 92 12.35 -4.12 3.57
CA LEU A 92 11.47 -3.13 4.21
C LEU A 92 10.10 -3.08 3.53
N MET A 93 10.06 -3.08 2.20
CA MET A 93 8.80 -3.06 1.44
C MET A 93 7.96 -4.30 1.75
N ARG A 94 8.57 -5.48 1.79
CA ARG A 94 7.88 -6.73 2.13
C ARG A 94 7.24 -6.65 3.52
N ARG A 95 7.98 -6.18 4.50
CA ARG A 95 7.49 -6.04 5.88
C ARG A 95 6.38 -5.01 5.99
N THR A 96 6.51 -3.90 5.29
CA THR A 96 5.50 -2.84 5.24
C THR A 96 4.21 -3.33 4.58
N MET A 97 4.31 -4.03 3.45
CA MET A 97 3.16 -4.63 2.77
C MET A 97 2.46 -5.69 3.63
N ALA A 98 3.23 -6.51 4.35
CA ALA A 98 2.66 -7.48 5.28
C ALA A 98 1.84 -6.79 6.38
N GLN A 99 2.32 -5.66 6.89
CA GLN A 99 1.60 -4.88 7.90
C GLN A 99 0.31 -4.29 7.34
N VAL A 100 0.31 -3.78 6.11
CA VAL A 100 -0.92 -3.33 5.44
C VAL A 100 -1.93 -4.48 5.35
N GLY A 101 -1.47 -5.68 5.01
CA GLY A 101 -2.32 -6.88 4.99
C GLY A 101 -2.98 -7.16 6.34
N VAL A 102 -2.23 -7.04 7.43
CA VAL A 102 -2.77 -7.20 8.80
C VAL A 102 -3.81 -6.12 9.11
N LEU A 103 -3.52 -4.87 8.80
CA LEU A 103 -4.45 -3.75 9.04
C LEU A 103 -5.73 -3.92 8.22
N ALA A 104 -5.61 -4.33 6.97
CA ALA A 104 -6.74 -4.58 6.09
C ALA A 104 -7.64 -5.70 6.63
N ALA A 105 -7.04 -6.81 7.07
CA ALA A 105 -7.77 -7.92 7.66
C ALA A 105 -8.51 -7.51 8.92
N LEU A 106 -7.87 -6.76 9.80
CA LEU A 106 -8.49 -6.22 11.01
C LEU A 106 -9.65 -5.27 10.70
N ALA A 107 -9.59 -4.58 9.58
CA ALA A 107 -10.65 -3.68 9.12
C ALA A 107 -11.76 -4.40 8.34
N GLY A 108 -11.70 -5.73 8.20
CA GLY A 108 -12.72 -6.54 7.55
C GLY A 108 -12.59 -6.62 6.03
N ALA A 109 -11.48 -6.16 5.46
CA ALA A 109 -11.25 -6.29 4.02
C ALA A 109 -10.86 -7.72 3.64
N SER A 110 -11.34 -8.18 2.49
CA SER A 110 -11.08 -9.54 1.99
C SER A 110 -9.89 -9.61 1.04
N LEU A 111 -9.48 -8.48 0.49
CA LEU A 111 -8.45 -8.40 -0.55
C LEU A 111 -7.58 -7.16 -0.38
N LEU A 112 -6.31 -7.31 -0.77
CA LEU A 112 -5.46 -6.18 -1.14
C LEU A 112 -5.45 -6.08 -2.66
N VAL A 113 -5.57 -4.88 -3.19
CA VAL A 113 -5.46 -4.61 -4.63
C VAL A 113 -4.51 -3.45 -4.85
N LEU A 114 -3.83 -3.45 -5.97
CA LEU A 114 -2.97 -2.35 -6.37
C LEU A 114 -2.81 -2.27 -7.88
N ARG A 115 -2.32 -1.14 -8.34
CA ARG A 115 -1.95 -0.91 -9.72
C ARG A 115 -0.43 -0.83 -9.81
N PRO A 116 0.25 -1.89 -10.22
CA PRO A 116 1.70 -1.88 -10.26
C PRO A 116 2.20 -1.14 -11.51
N VAL A 117 3.30 -0.43 -11.35
CA VAL A 117 4.10 0.01 -12.51
C VAL A 117 4.76 -1.21 -13.12
N ASP A 118 5.32 -2.08 -12.28
CA ASP A 118 5.90 -3.36 -12.68
C ASP A 118 5.31 -4.49 -11.83
N PRO A 119 4.47 -5.35 -12.41
CA PRO A 119 3.87 -6.48 -11.68
C PRO A 119 4.89 -7.44 -11.07
N ALA A 120 6.08 -7.56 -11.67
CA ALA A 120 7.11 -8.50 -11.19
C ALA A 120 7.55 -8.19 -9.76
N ILE A 121 7.43 -6.95 -9.31
CA ILE A 121 7.77 -6.54 -7.93
C ILE A 121 6.84 -7.20 -6.91
N TYR A 122 5.58 -7.42 -7.27
CA TYR A 122 4.53 -7.87 -6.35
C TYR A 122 4.23 -9.36 -6.42
N LEU A 123 4.60 -10.04 -7.51
CA LEU A 123 4.38 -11.48 -7.65
C LEU A 123 5.04 -12.28 -6.52
N PRO A 124 6.28 -11.97 -6.10
CA PRO A 124 6.91 -12.68 -4.99
C PRO A 124 6.20 -12.48 -3.64
N LEU A 125 5.35 -11.47 -3.53
CA LEU A 125 4.56 -11.19 -2.32
C LEU A 125 3.21 -11.93 -2.33
N GLY A 126 2.94 -12.76 -3.34
CA GLY A 126 1.70 -13.51 -3.45
C GLY A 126 0.60 -12.81 -4.24
N PHE A 127 0.88 -11.64 -4.81
CA PHE A 127 -0.09 -10.97 -5.67
C PHE A 127 -0.22 -11.70 -7.01
N GLN A 128 -1.42 -11.73 -7.53
CA GLN A 128 -1.74 -12.32 -8.81
C GLN A 128 -2.36 -11.27 -9.73
N PRO A 129 -2.02 -11.29 -11.03
CA PRO A 129 -2.69 -10.43 -11.97
C PRO A 129 -4.19 -10.70 -11.95
N TYR A 130 -4.96 -9.65 -11.82
CA TYR A 130 -6.40 -9.71 -11.94
C TYR A 130 -6.76 -9.08 -13.28
N SER A 131 -7.54 -9.78 -14.09
CA SER A 131 -8.00 -9.24 -15.36
C SER A 131 -8.99 -8.12 -15.08
N ALA A 132 -8.47 -6.94 -14.93
CA ALA A 132 -9.27 -5.74 -14.87
C ALA A 132 -9.47 -5.23 -16.29
N ALA A 133 -10.10 -6.02 -17.10
CA ALA A 133 -10.33 -5.69 -18.51
C ALA A 133 -11.08 -4.37 -18.72
N ARG A 134 -11.52 -3.72 -17.65
CA ARG A 134 -12.33 -2.51 -17.74
C ARG A 134 -12.06 -1.50 -16.63
N LEU A 135 -10.82 -1.33 -16.27
CA LEU A 135 -10.45 -0.13 -15.53
C LEU A 135 -10.57 1.07 -16.48
N ALA A 136 -10.91 2.21 -15.93
CA ALA A 136 -11.00 3.45 -16.71
C ALA A 136 -9.73 3.69 -17.52
N PRO A 137 -9.80 4.42 -18.66
CA PRO A 137 -8.63 4.71 -19.49
C PRO A 137 -7.46 5.22 -18.65
N GLY A 138 -6.25 4.72 -18.95
CA GLY A 138 -5.03 5.11 -18.25
C GLY A 138 -4.72 4.30 -16.99
N THR A 139 -5.50 3.29 -16.68
CA THR A 139 -5.25 2.44 -15.52
C THR A 139 -4.47 1.18 -15.93
N GLY A 140 -3.38 0.92 -15.23
CA GLY A 140 -2.57 -0.29 -15.43
C GLY A 140 -3.30 -1.57 -14.96
N ARG A 141 -2.63 -2.71 -15.15
CA ARG A 141 -3.15 -3.99 -14.65
C ARG A 141 -3.25 -3.96 -13.13
N ALA A 142 -4.39 -4.36 -12.61
CA ALA A 142 -4.54 -4.58 -11.19
C ALA A 142 -3.86 -5.89 -10.77
N VAL A 143 -3.22 -5.87 -9.62
CA VAL A 143 -2.66 -7.06 -8.98
C VAL A 143 -3.30 -7.18 -7.61
N ARG A 144 -3.65 -8.40 -7.24
CA ARG A 144 -4.24 -8.67 -5.92
C ARG A 144 -3.52 -9.81 -5.23
N ALA A 145 -3.58 -9.82 -3.92
CA ALA A 145 -3.19 -10.96 -3.11
C ALA A 145 -4.30 -11.28 -2.10
N PRO A 146 -4.44 -12.52 -1.72
CA PRO A 146 -5.26 -12.87 -0.56
C PRO A 146 -4.64 -12.27 0.70
N LEU A 147 -5.48 -12.03 1.69
CA LEU A 147 -5.01 -11.58 3.00
C LEU A 147 -4.18 -12.69 3.67
N PRO A 148 -3.29 -12.32 4.61
CA PRO A 148 -2.45 -13.29 5.31
C PRO A 148 -3.26 -14.42 5.94
N ALA A 149 -2.71 -15.63 5.88
CA ALA A 149 -3.28 -16.80 6.53
C ALA A 149 -3.44 -16.57 8.04
N GLY A 150 -4.47 -17.13 8.62
CA GLY A 150 -4.81 -16.93 10.03
C GLY A 150 -5.86 -15.87 10.29
N ARG A 151 -6.31 -15.19 9.24
CA ARG A 151 -7.41 -14.22 9.31
C ARG A 151 -8.48 -14.48 8.23
N THR A 152 -8.56 -15.72 7.82
CA THR A 152 -9.42 -16.12 6.72
C THR A 152 -10.82 -16.48 7.14
N ASP A 153 -11.08 -16.51 8.43
CA ASP A 153 -12.41 -16.90 8.89
C ASP A 153 -13.18 -15.68 9.33
N PRO A 154 -14.20 -15.31 8.60
CA PRO A 154 -15.27 -14.53 9.17
C PRO A 154 -16.08 -15.40 10.11
#